data_edfa3388b89b40daed44be2c5c46bfe1
#
_entry.id   edfa3388b89b40daed44be2c5c46bfe1
#
_cell.length_a   1.000
_cell.length_b   1.000
_cell.length_c   1.000
_cell.angle_alpha   90.00
_cell.angle_beta   90.00
_cell.angle_gamma   90.00
#
_symmetry.space_group_name_H-M   'P 1'
#
loop_
_entity.id
_entity.type
_entity.pdbx_description
1 polymer ?
#
loop_
_entity_poly.entity_id
_entity_poly.type
_entity_poly.pdbx_seq_one_letter_code
_entity_poly.pdbx_strand_id
1 'polypeptide(L)'
;DATEVERERSLELDVGFDELTRTWELIVKYSGDIGRLARENEEITVVEMLNNFAVVTVPEHLIDRLADQPEIEYIEKPKRLFFAVNQGRTASCIPPVQNERFRLIGQGDLVAVIDSGIDYTHPDFRNEDGTTRIVNLWDQTVSAGPAPEGYLIGTEYSAEQINEALQKATPQEQYAVVPSRDL
;
A
#
# COMPACT_ATOMS: atom_id res chain seq x y z
N ASP A 1 -28.77 11.69 -2.82
CA ASP A 1 -29.54 11.66 -1.56
C ASP A 1 -28.67 12.24 -0.44
N ALA A 2 -29.17 13.25 0.33
CA ALA A 2 -28.36 13.95 1.34
C ALA A 2 -27.79 12.98 2.40
N THR A 3 -28.52 11.93 2.70
CA THR A 3 -28.10 10.86 3.65
C THR A 3 -26.95 10.00 3.13
N GLU A 4 -26.81 9.81 1.83
CA GLU A 4 -25.71 9.06 1.22
C GLU A 4 -24.41 9.87 1.26
N VAL A 5 -24.50 11.17 0.96
CA VAL A 5 -23.38 12.11 1.05
C VAL A 5 -22.90 12.30 2.51
N GLU A 6 -23.83 12.34 3.48
CA GLU A 6 -23.48 12.40 4.89
C GLU A 6 -22.81 11.11 5.40
N ARG A 7 -23.27 9.96 4.89
CA ARG A 7 -22.68 8.65 5.22
C ARG A 7 -21.30 8.48 4.60
N GLU A 8 -21.08 8.92 3.35
CA GLU A 8 -19.77 8.94 2.72
C GLU A 8 -18.80 9.89 3.45
N ARG A 9 -19.25 11.08 3.86
CA ARG A 9 -18.44 12.00 4.67
C ARG A 9 -18.07 11.44 6.02
N SER A 10 -18.98 10.73 6.68
CA SER A 10 -18.70 10.05 7.96
C SER A 10 -17.64 8.96 7.79
N LEU A 11 -17.71 8.17 6.73
CA LEU A 11 -16.71 7.13 6.43
C LEU A 11 -15.33 7.69 6.08
N GLU A 12 -15.24 8.93 5.57
CA GLU A 12 -13.96 9.61 5.33
C GLU A 12 -13.35 10.22 6.60
N LEU A 13 -14.17 10.58 7.59
CA LEU A 13 -13.70 11.21 8.82
C LEU A 13 -12.92 10.23 9.72
N ASP A 14 -13.23 8.94 9.65
CA ASP A 14 -12.70 7.92 10.55
C ASP A 14 -11.62 7.03 9.91
N VAL A 15 -11.14 7.40 8.69
CA VAL A 15 -10.03 6.68 8.05
C VAL A 15 -8.78 6.79 8.91
N GLY A 16 -8.19 5.63 9.26
CA GLY A 16 -7.04 5.52 10.15
C GLY A 16 -7.40 5.50 11.65
N PHE A 17 -8.68 5.49 12.02
CA PHE A 17 -9.11 5.33 13.41
C PHE A 17 -9.52 3.88 13.70
N ASP A 18 -8.94 3.33 14.73
CA ASP A 18 -9.36 2.03 15.31
C ASP A 18 -10.23 2.29 16.54
N GLU A 19 -11.52 1.93 16.45
CA GLU A 19 -12.50 2.10 17.52
C GLU A 19 -12.22 1.21 18.73
N LEU A 20 -11.60 0.04 18.53
CA LEU A 20 -11.34 -0.92 19.63
C LEU A 20 -10.22 -0.44 20.53
N THR A 21 -9.14 0.04 19.94
CA THR A 21 -7.95 0.54 20.65
C THR A 21 -8.00 2.04 20.91
N ARG A 22 -8.93 2.77 20.26
CA ARG A 22 -9.01 4.23 20.25
C ARG A 22 -7.70 4.89 19.82
N THR A 23 -7.09 4.33 18.80
CA THR A 23 -5.83 4.83 18.22
C THR A 23 -6.07 5.37 16.82
N TRP A 24 -5.25 6.35 16.45
CA TRP A 24 -5.16 6.87 15.09
C TRP A 24 -3.88 6.40 14.44
N GLU A 25 -3.97 5.96 13.20
CA GLU A 25 -2.85 5.81 12.29
C GLU A 25 -2.71 7.10 11.47
N LEU A 26 -1.60 7.79 11.61
CA LEU A 26 -1.37 9.11 11.03
C LEU A 26 -0.13 9.09 10.13
N ILE A 27 -0.19 9.79 9.00
CA ILE A 27 0.97 10.01 8.14
C ILE A 27 1.67 11.29 8.62
N VAL A 28 2.94 11.16 8.95
CA VAL A 28 3.73 12.25 9.54
C VAL A 28 4.93 12.56 8.66
N LYS A 29 5.13 13.83 8.35
CA LYS A 29 6.39 14.37 7.83
C LYS A 29 7.21 14.88 9.01
N TYR A 30 8.48 14.51 9.09
CA TYR A 30 9.29 14.84 10.25
C TYR A 30 10.71 15.26 9.87
N SER A 31 11.42 15.85 10.85
CA SER A 31 12.85 16.12 10.81
C SER A 31 13.52 15.57 12.08
N GLY A 32 14.72 15.03 11.95
CA GLY A 32 15.46 14.47 13.10
C GLY A 32 15.08 13.02 13.43
N ASP A 33 15.02 12.68 14.71
CA ASP A 33 14.83 11.31 15.22
C ASP A 33 13.38 11.09 15.67
N ILE A 34 12.50 10.71 14.73
CA ILE A 34 11.09 10.40 15.03
C ILE A 34 10.94 9.14 15.90
N GLY A 35 11.86 8.18 15.80
CA GLY A 35 11.85 6.96 16.58
C GLY A 35 11.98 7.19 18.10
N ARG A 36 12.45 8.38 18.52
CA ARG A 36 12.44 8.81 19.92
C ARG A 36 11.04 8.73 20.54
N LEU A 37 10.00 9.07 19.79
CA LEU A 37 8.62 9.08 20.29
C LEU A 37 8.17 7.69 20.78
N ALA A 38 8.47 6.65 20.01
CA ALA A 38 8.15 5.27 20.41
C ALA A 38 9.01 4.77 21.58
N ARG A 39 10.26 5.26 21.70
CA ARG A 39 11.12 4.91 22.84
C ARG A 39 10.71 5.59 24.15
N GLU A 40 10.14 6.78 24.07
CA GLU A 40 9.68 7.55 25.24
C GLU A 40 8.26 7.23 25.66
N ASN A 41 7.45 6.65 24.76
CA ASN A 41 6.07 6.29 25.05
C ASN A 41 5.68 4.99 24.34
N GLU A 42 5.44 3.93 25.12
CA GLU A 42 5.08 2.60 24.64
C GLU A 42 3.71 2.55 23.93
N GLU A 43 2.85 3.56 24.14
CA GLU A 43 1.56 3.67 23.46
C GLU A 43 1.67 4.23 22.03
N ILE A 44 2.86 4.72 21.63
CA ILE A 44 3.12 5.27 20.29
C ILE A 44 3.94 4.27 19.49
N THR A 45 3.45 3.89 18.33
CA THR A 45 4.22 3.10 17.36
C THR A 45 4.64 3.97 16.18
N VAL A 46 5.89 3.84 15.75
CA VAL A 46 6.45 4.60 14.63
C VAL A 46 7.01 3.63 13.61
N VAL A 47 6.54 3.73 12.37
CA VAL A 47 7.10 3.04 11.20
C VAL A 47 7.70 4.08 10.28
N GLU A 48 9.02 4.16 10.27
CA GLU A 48 9.75 5.12 9.44
C GLU A 48 9.67 4.71 7.96
N MET A 49 9.51 5.71 7.10
CA MET A 49 9.43 5.55 5.65
C MET A 49 10.50 6.41 4.96
N LEU A 50 10.60 6.29 3.64
CA LEU A 50 11.51 7.10 2.84
C LEU A 50 11.16 8.59 2.89
N ASN A 51 12.16 9.45 2.64
CA ASN A 51 12.01 10.91 2.53
C ASN A 51 11.46 11.59 3.80
N ASN A 52 11.82 11.08 4.98
CA ASN A 52 11.40 11.62 6.27
C ASN A 52 9.87 11.62 6.46
N PHE A 53 9.19 10.61 5.95
CA PHE A 53 7.82 10.30 6.32
C PHE A 53 7.81 9.13 7.30
N ALA A 54 6.78 9.07 8.12
CA ALA A 54 6.50 7.95 9.01
C ALA A 54 4.99 7.72 9.11
N VAL A 55 4.62 6.48 9.38
CA VAL A 55 3.29 6.14 9.89
C VAL A 55 3.40 6.07 11.41
N VAL A 56 2.59 6.87 12.09
CA VAL A 56 2.56 6.93 13.55
C VAL A 56 1.19 6.48 14.04
N THR A 57 1.17 5.39 14.80
CA THR A 57 -0.05 4.95 15.51
C THR A 57 -0.01 5.55 16.91
N VAL A 58 -1.04 6.31 17.26
CA VAL A 58 -1.09 7.11 18.47
C VAL A 58 -2.50 7.08 19.08
N PRO A 59 -2.66 6.92 20.42
CA PRO A 59 -3.93 7.10 21.08
C PRO A 59 -4.52 8.50 20.86
N GLU A 60 -5.84 8.58 20.72
CA GLU A 60 -6.55 9.82 20.45
C GLU A 60 -6.16 10.96 21.43
N HIS A 61 -5.99 10.64 22.71
CA HIS A 61 -5.67 11.61 23.77
C HIS A 61 -4.23 12.15 23.69
N LEU A 62 -3.35 11.55 22.87
CA LEU A 62 -1.96 11.99 22.70
C LEU A 62 -1.72 12.73 21.39
N ILE A 63 -2.74 12.95 20.54
CA ILE A 63 -2.57 13.61 19.22
C ILE A 63 -2.05 15.03 19.38
N ASP A 64 -2.60 15.83 20.29
CA ASP A 64 -2.14 17.19 20.52
C ASP A 64 -0.68 17.21 20.99
N ARG A 65 -0.30 16.28 21.86
CA ARG A 65 1.08 16.15 22.32
C ARG A 65 2.02 15.69 21.19
N LEU A 66 1.55 14.85 20.27
CA LEU A 66 2.30 14.50 19.07
C LEU A 66 2.51 15.71 18.18
N ALA A 67 1.47 16.51 17.96
CA ALA A 67 1.56 17.71 17.11
C ALA A 67 2.50 18.79 17.65
N ASP A 68 2.68 18.84 18.97
CA ASP A 68 3.57 19.79 19.65
C ASP A 68 5.06 19.37 19.65
N GLN A 69 5.38 18.19 19.09
CA GLN A 69 6.78 17.74 19.03
C GLN A 69 7.59 18.53 18.01
N PRO A 70 8.80 18.99 18.38
CA PRO A 70 9.61 19.82 17.49
C PRO A 70 10.09 19.10 16.22
N GLU A 71 10.09 17.76 16.21
CA GLU A 71 10.44 16.96 15.06
C GLU A 71 9.32 16.87 14.03
N ILE A 72 8.08 17.18 14.40
CA ILE A 72 6.90 17.06 13.52
C ILE A 72 6.77 18.32 12.66
N GLU A 73 6.83 18.14 11.35
CA GLU A 73 6.61 19.20 10.37
C GLU A 73 5.16 19.25 9.89
N TYR A 74 4.56 18.09 9.75
CA TYR A 74 3.21 17.96 9.20
C TYR A 74 2.57 16.63 9.61
N ILE A 75 1.27 16.65 9.88
CA ILE A 75 0.46 15.46 10.17
C ILE A 75 -0.73 15.43 9.23
N GLU A 76 -0.98 14.28 8.64
CA GLU A 76 -2.12 14.02 7.77
C GLU A 76 -2.82 12.73 8.17
N LYS A 77 -4.16 12.72 8.06
CA LYS A 77 -4.94 11.48 8.13
C LYS A 77 -4.76 10.69 6.84
N PRO A 78 -4.74 9.34 6.90
CA PRO A 78 -4.84 8.53 5.71
C PRO A 78 -6.08 8.91 4.89
N LYS A 79 -5.98 8.79 3.56
CA LYS A 79 -7.09 9.01 2.65
C LYS A 79 -7.56 7.68 2.09
N ARG A 80 -8.87 7.52 1.99
CA ARG A 80 -9.42 6.36 1.30
C ARG A 80 -9.14 6.47 -0.19
N LEU A 81 -8.60 5.40 -0.77
CA LEU A 81 -8.37 5.29 -2.20
C LEU A 81 -9.50 4.49 -2.85
N PHE A 82 -9.89 4.88 -4.08
CA PHE A 82 -10.96 4.24 -4.85
C PHE A 82 -10.43 3.83 -6.23
N PHE A 83 -10.99 2.73 -6.77
CA PHE A 83 -10.64 2.27 -8.11
C PHE A 83 -11.12 3.24 -9.19
N ALA A 84 -10.24 3.72 -10.08
CA ALA A 84 -10.56 4.69 -11.12
C ALA A 84 -9.87 4.43 -12.47
N VAL A 85 -9.50 3.17 -12.79
CA VAL A 85 -8.60 2.82 -13.90
C VAL A 85 -9.12 3.25 -15.28
N ASN A 86 -10.39 2.99 -15.61
CA ASN A 86 -10.91 3.25 -16.95
C ASN A 86 -11.00 4.74 -17.28
N GLN A 87 -11.41 5.55 -16.31
CA GLN A 87 -11.46 7.00 -16.47
C GLN A 87 -10.06 7.61 -16.48
N GLY A 88 -9.12 7.08 -15.67
CA GLY A 88 -7.73 7.51 -15.61
C GLY A 88 -7.00 7.33 -16.93
N ARG A 89 -7.18 6.22 -17.65
CA ARG A 89 -6.57 5.98 -18.97
C ARG A 89 -7.00 7.03 -19.99
N THR A 90 -8.29 7.37 -20.02
CA THR A 90 -8.83 8.37 -20.96
C THR A 90 -8.35 9.78 -20.59
N ALA A 91 -8.41 10.15 -19.32
CA ALA A 91 -7.96 11.45 -18.82
C ALA A 91 -6.46 11.69 -19.03
N SER A 92 -5.65 10.63 -18.95
CA SER A 92 -4.20 10.69 -19.18
C SER A 92 -3.80 10.54 -20.65
N CYS A 93 -4.75 10.54 -21.60
CA CYS A 93 -4.49 10.41 -23.04
C CYS A 93 -3.62 9.19 -23.42
N ILE A 94 -3.72 8.09 -22.66
CA ILE A 94 -2.96 6.86 -22.91
C ILE A 94 -3.37 6.17 -24.23
N PRO A 95 -4.68 6.00 -24.55
CA PRO A 95 -5.09 5.26 -25.73
C PRO A 95 -4.54 5.81 -27.06
N PRO A 96 -4.42 7.14 -27.27
CA PRO A 96 -3.83 7.68 -28.51
C PRO A 96 -2.37 7.30 -28.77
N VAL A 97 -1.56 7.06 -27.71
CA VAL A 97 -0.14 6.73 -27.86
C VAL A 97 0.12 5.23 -27.95
N GLN A 98 -0.87 4.42 -27.60
CA GLN A 98 -0.82 2.95 -27.71
C GLN A 98 -1.25 2.43 -29.10
N ASN A 99 -1.72 3.30 -30.01
CA ASN A 99 -2.15 2.91 -31.34
C ASN A 99 -0.98 2.42 -32.21
N GLU A 100 -1.31 1.85 -33.40
CA GLU A 100 -0.33 1.27 -34.31
C GLU A 100 0.77 2.26 -34.77
N ARG A 101 0.48 3.56 -34.78
CA ARG A 101 1.42 4.59 -35.22
C ARG A 101 2.56 4.83 -34.21
N PHE A 102 2.25 4.83 -32.92
CA PHE A 102 3.23 5.15 -31.87
C PHE A 102 3.71 3.91 -31.13
N ARG A 103 2.83 2.94 -30.91
CA ARG A 103 3.11 1.65 -30.24
C ARG A 103 3.84 1.79 -28.89
N LEU A 104 3.55 2.87 -28.15
CA LEU A 104 4.11 3.08 -26.82
C LEU A 104 3.34 2.24 -25.81
N ILE A 105 3.84 1.05 -25.54
CA ILE A 105 3.21 0.05 -24.66
C ILE A 105 3.99 -0.18 -23.36
N GLY A 106 5.01 0.65 -23.09
CA GLY A 106 5.81 0.56 -21.86
C GLY A 106 6.73 -0.67 -21.80
N GLN A 107 7.17 -1.17 -22.96
CA GLN A 107 8.06 -2.32 -22.98
C GLN A 107 9.42 -1.96 -22.35
N GLY A 108 9.78 -2.66 -21.26
CA GLY A 108 11.02 -2.43 -20.53
C GLY A 108 10.90 -1.40 -19.40
N ASP A 109 9.73 -0.77 -19.24
CA ASP A 109 9.46 0.12 -18.13
C ASP A 109 8.91 -0.66 -16.92
N LEU A 110 9.31 -0.25 -15.70
CA LEU A 110 8.71 -0.73 -14.46
C LEU A 110 7.59 0.19 -14.03
N VAL A 111 6.46 -0.40 -13.63
CA VAL A 111 5.31 0.31 -13.07
C VAL A 111 5.10 -0.19 -11.64
N ALA A 112 5.09 0.73 -10.68
CA ALA A 112 4.67 0.44 -9.33
C ALA A 112 3.14 0.67 -9.21
N VAL A 113 2.45 -0.35 -8.70
CA VAL A 113 1.01 -0.30 -8.42
C VAL A 113 0.82 -0.38 -6.91
N ILE A 114 0.14 0.60 -6.33
CA ILE A 114 -0.20 0.65 -4.92
C ILE A 114 -1.72 0.53 -4.85
N ASP A 115 -2.19 -0.61 -4.35
CA ASP A 115 -3.62 -0.95 -4.34
C ASP A 115 -3.96 -1.84 -3.12
N SER A 116 -5.22 -2.24 -2.98
CA SER A 116 -5.70 -3.10 -1.89
C SER A 116 -5.26 -4.55 -2.02
N GLY A 117 -4.80 -4.97 -3.19
CA GLY A 117 -4.31 -6.31 -3.49
C GLY A 117 -4.10 -6.51 -4.98
N ILE A 118 -3.69 -7.71 -5.37
CA ILE A 118 -3.50 -8.11 -6.76
C ILE A 118 -3.78 -9.60 -6.91
N ASP A 119 -4.54 -9.96 -7.93
CA ASP A 119 -4.59 -11.35 -8.40
C ASP A 119 -3.37 -11.63 -9.29
N TYR A 120 -2.26 -12.04 -8.68
CA TYR A 120 -1.03 -12.36 -9.40
C TYR A 120 -1.18 -13.55 -10.35
N THR A 121 -2.28 -14.32 -10.23
CA THR A 121 -2.58 -15.45 -11.10
C THR A 121 -3.27 -15.03 -12.41
N HIS A 122 -3.75 -13.79 -12.49
CA HIS A 122 -4.47 -13.29 -13.66
C HIS A 122 -3.60 -13.31 -14.93
N PRO A 123 -4.14 -13.71 -16.09
CA PRO A 123 -3.39 -13.81 -17.35
C PRO A 123 -2.67 -12.54 -17.77
N ASP A 124 -3.21 -11.35 -17.46
CA ASP A 124 -2.61 -10.05 -17.82
C ASP A 124 -1.27 -9.79 -17.11
N PHE A 125 -1.00 -10.51 -16.01
CA PHE A 125 0.27 -10.46 -15.29
C PHE A 125 1.24 -11.58 -15.68
N ARG A 126 0.95 -12.30 -16.78
CA ARG A 126 1.81 -13.38 -17.28
C ARG A 126 2.45 -13.03 -18.62
N ASN A 127 3.62 -13.57 -18.84
CA ASN A 127 4.28 -13.64 -20.13
C ASN A 127 3.63 -14.77 -20.98
N GLU A 128 3.95 -14.80 -22.28
CA GLU A 128 3.46 -15.84 -23.20
C GLU A 128 3.92 -17.25 -22.82
N ASP A 129 5.07 -17.37 -22.13
CA ASP A 129 5.59 -18.63 -21.60
C ASP A 129 4.96 -19.07 -20.27
N GLY A 130 4.00 -18.29 -19.76
CA GLY A 130 3.28 -18.56 -18.52
C GLY A 130 3.97 -18.07 -17.24
N THR A 131 5.18 -17.52 -17.34
CA THR A 131 5.87 -16.90 -16.20
C THR A 131 5.24 -15.56 -15.83
N THR A 132 5.49 -15.09 -14.59
CA THR A 132 4.98 -13.79 -14.15
C THR A 132 5.70 -12.62 -14.81
N ARG A 133 4.95 -11.53 -15.03
CA ARG A 133 5.49 -10.20 -15.38
C ARG A 133 5.78 -9.36 -14.14
N ILE A 134 5.33 -9.78 -12.96
CA ILE A 134 5.54 -9.09 -11.70
C ILE A 134 6.99 -9.34 -11.27
N VAL A 135 7.74 -8.26 -11.05
CA VAL A 135 9.12 -8.32 -10.58
C VAL A 135 9.16 -8.59 -9.08
N ASN A 136 8.41 -7.79 -8.32
CA ASN A 136 8.28 -7.92 -6.88
C ASN A 136 6.83 -7.62 -6.46
N LEU A 137 6.34 -8.34 -5.48
CA LEU A 137 5.04 -8.13 -4.83
C LEU A 137 5.27 -7.93 -3.33
N TRP A 138 4.93 -6.78 -2.81
CA TRP A 138 4.98 -6.49 -1.39
C TRP A 138 3.57 -6.48 -0.81
N ASP A 139 3.23 -7.50 -0.05
CA ASP A 139 1.99 -7.58 0.70
C ASP A 139 2.21 -7.09 2.13
N GLN A 140 1.63 -5.94 2.46
CA GLN A 140 1.78 -5.31 3.77
C GLN A 140 0.92 -5.96 4.86
N THR A 141 -0.03 -6.82 4.49
CA THR A 141 -0.94 -7.51 5.42
C THR A 141 -0.40 -8.87 5.89
N VAL A 142 0.59 -9.41 5.19
CA VAL A 142 1.18 -10.73 5.44
C VAL A 142 2.54 -10.59 6.11
N SER A 143 2.69 -11.19 7.30
CA SER A 143 3.96 -11.22 8.05
C SER A 143 4.57 -12.62 8.06
N ALA A 144 4.66 -13.27 6.88
CA ALA A 144 5.17 -14.65 6.74
C ALA A 144 6.63 -14.73 6.27
N GLY A 145 7.20 -13.61 5.79
CA GLY A 145 8.55 -13.54 5.23
C GLY A 145 9.20 -12.17 5.48
N PRO A 146 10.34 -11.91 4.84
CA PRO A 146 11.04 -10.65 4.99
C PRO A 146 10.27 -9.51 4.34
N ALA A 147 10.27 -8.35 4.98
CA ALA A 147 9.84 -7.09 4.36
C ALA A 147 10.90 -6.61 3.34
N PRO A 148 10.53 -5.71 2.40
CA PRO A 148 11.50 -5.06 1.52
C PRO A 148 12.59 -4.33 2.32
N GLU A 149 13.77 -4.17 1.73
CA GLU A 149 14.88 -3.45 2.37
C GLU A 149 14.47 -2.04 2.80
N GLY A 150 14.71 -1.71 4.07
CA GLY A 150 14.35 -0.42 4.66
C GLY A 150 12.94 -0.33 5.23
N TYR A 151 12.16 -1.41 5.17
CA TYR A 151 10.81 -1.48 5.74
C TYR A 151 10.71 -2.56 6.82
N LEU A 152 9.75 -2.41 7.73
CA LEU A 152 9.57 -3.29 8.90
C LEU A 152 8.27 -4.10 8.87
N ILE A 153 7.42 -3.88 7.87
CA ILE A 153 6.10 -4.50 7.77
C ILE A 153 5.94 -5.28 6.47
N GLY A 154 5.05 -6.24 6.49
CA GLY A 154 4.66 -7.02 5.33
C GLY A 154 5.67 -8.08 4.92
N THR A 155 5.42 -8.66 3.77
CA THR A 155 6.29 -9.67 3.14
C THR A 155 6.50 -9.31 1.67
N GLU A 156 7.74 -9.37 1.21
CA GLU A 156 8.09 -9.23 -0.20
C GLU A 156 8.23 -10.61 -0.85
N TYR A 157 7.62 -10.76 -2.01
CA TYR A 157 7.71 -11.96 -2.85
C TYR A 157 8.40 -11.62 -4.17
N SER A 158 9.43 -12.37 -4.50
CA SER A 158 10.15 -12.23 -5.77
C SER A 158 9.41 -12.88 -6.94
N ALA A 159 9.82 -12.55 -8.17
CA ALA A 159 9.30 -13.19 -9.38
C ALA A 159 9.48 -14.72 -9.36
N GLU A 160 10.57 -15.24 -8.77
CA GLU A 160 10.83 -16.67 -8.65
C GLU A 160 9.80 -17.35 -7.76
N GLN A 161 9.46 -16.77 -6.61
CA GLN A 161 8.44 -17.30 -5.70
C GLN A 161 7.05 -17.25 -6.33
N ILE A 162 6.72 -16.18 -7.06
CA ILE A 162 5.46 -16.08 -7.80
C ILE A 162 5.41 -17.15 -8.89
N ASN A 163 6.49 -17.35 -9.64
CA ASN A 163 6.57 -18.41 -10.66
C ASN A 163 6.44 -19.81 -10.03
N GLU A 164 7.02 -20.06 -8.87
CA GLU A 164 6.83 -21.31 -8.14
C GLU A 164 5.35 -21.51 -7.78
N ALA A 165 4.68 -20.48 -7.27
CA ALA A 165 3.25 -20.53 -6.98
C ALA A 165 2.43 -20.85 -8.24
N LEU A 166 2.72 -20.18 -9.36
CA LEU A 166 2.01 -20.37 -10.64
C LEU A 166 2.15 -21.79 -11.23
N GLN A 167 3.16 -22.56 -10.82
CA GLN A 167 3.35 -23.95 -11.22
C GLN A 167 2.51 -24.95 -10.41
N LYS A 168 1.90 -24.51 -9.31
CA LYS A 168 1.05 -25.39 -8.48
C LYS A 168 -0.29 -25.66 -9.16
N ALA A 169 -0.84 -26.86 -8.93
CA ALA A 169 -2.04 -27.35 -9.63
C ALA A 169 -3.33 -26.70 -9.14
N THR A 170 -3.37 -26.27 -7.88
CA THR A 170 -4.58 -25.74 -7.25
C THR A 170 -4.34 -24.34 -6.64
N PRO A 171 -5.39 -23.49 -6.57
CA PRO A 171 -5.30 -22.19 -5.90
C PRO A 171 -4.81 -22.29 -4.46
N GLN A 172 -5.22 -23.33 -3.71
CA GLN A 172 -4.77 -23.54 -2.33
C GLN A 172 -3.26 -23.77 -2.25
N GLU A 173 -2.70 -24.54 -3.18
CA GLU A 173 -1.25 -24.78 -3.25
C GLU A 173 -0.51 -23.51 -3.69
N GLN A 174 -1.09 -22.71 -4.59
CA GLN A 174 -0.54 -21.42 -5.00
C GLN A 174 -0.45 -20.45 -3.80
N TYR A 175 -1.54 -20.33 -3.04
CA TYR A 175 -1.59 -19.50 -1.84
C TYR A 175 -0.73 -20.02 -0.68
N ALA A 176 -0.36 -21.30 -0.67
CA ALA A 176 0.61 -21.80 0.30
C ALA A 176 2.03 -21.28 0.04
N VAL A 177 2.35 -20.90 -1.21
CA VAL A 177 3.64 -20.32 -1.60
C VAL A 177 3.62 -18.80 -1.52
N VAL A 178 2.60 -18.18 -2.11
CA VAL A 178 2.39 -16.71 -2.09
C VAL A 178 0.98 -16.43 -1.56
N PRO A 179 0.81 -16.20 -0.25
CA PRO A 179 -0.49 -16.03 0.40
C PRO A 179 -1.15 -14.67 0.14
N SER A 180 -0.54 -13.81 -0.68
CA SER A 180 -1.12 -12.54 -1.08
C SER A 180 -2.39 -12.74 -1.89
N ARG A 181 -3.43 -11.97 -1.61
CA ARG A 181 -4.74 -12.05 -2.27
C ARG A 181 -5.20 -10.67 -2.67
N ASP A 182 -6.00 -10.65 -3.73
CA ASP A 182 -6.91 -9.56 -4.00
C ASP A 182 -8.03 -9.58 -2.94
N LEU A 183 -8.28 -8.46 -2.26
CA LEU A 183 -9.24 -8.33 -1.16
C LEU A 183 -10.60 -7.86 -1.68
#